data_48a84cb5a2f8d58408a9b13c5c9b6920
#
_entry.id   48a84cb5a2f8d58408a9b13c5c9b6920
#
_cell.length_a   1.000
_cell.length_b   1.000
_cell.length_c   1.000
_cell.angle_alpha   90.00
_cell.angle_beta   90.00
_cell.angle_gamma   90.00
#
_symmetry.space_group_name_H-M   'P 1'
#
loop_
_entity.id
_entity.type
_entity.pdbx_description
1 polymer ?
#
loop_
_entity_poly.entity_id
_entity_poly.type
_entity_poly.pdbx_seq_one_letter_code
_entity_poly.pdbx_strand_id
1 'polypeptide(L)'
;MLSVIICSIEPEKAEEVKANIDKTSGIPHEFIVIDNREKQWPITKAYNEGAKMAKYPYLLFIHEDVFFQREGWGRIILGKLAEKDCGVIGYAGTRVMWNSYSGWFQTYEWQLLMLYQGGKGETSILSSSGVELEHPFGEAVCLDGLAQFVRKDVWEEYRYDDVNLKGFHCYDVDFTLRICAGGKYKNYVCGVPEAIVEHRSHGNLNQAWYDDTIRMHDTCWKGLLPLKVDSYEIELKEALREAEKIDHYFLKKMTKGGFKGQGHVLRRFLFKYPMTGKHLGHCIEDSFRCLVHIFKKHN
;
A
#
# COMPACT_ATOMS: atom_id res chain seq x y z
N MET A 1 -24.35 -6.14 0.26
CA MET A 1 -24.50 -4.72 0.67
C MET A 1 -23.16 -4.23 1.20
N LEU A 2 -22.76 -2.99 0.88
CA LEU A 2 -21.42 -2.44 1.07
C LEU A 2 -21.48 -1.13 1.87
N SER A 3 -20.66 -0.98 2.90
CA SER A 3 -20.41 0.32 3.56
C SER A 3 -19.12 0.92 3.00
N VAL A 4 -19.23 2.10 2.39
CA VAL A 4 -18.11 2.84 1.80
C VAL A 4 -17.62 3.87 2.80
N ILE A 5 -16.36 3.79 3.18
CA ILE A 5 -15.72 4.65 4.19
C ILE A 5 -14.69 5.53 3.49
N ILE A 6 -14.88 6.84 3.58
CA ILE A 6 -14.02 7.86 2.98
C ILE A 6 -13.49 8.75 4.10
N CYS A 7 -12.15 8.85 4.22
CA CYS A 7 -11.51 9.88 5.03
C CYS A 7 -11.24 11.09 4.13
N SER A 8 -11.91 12.21 4.37
CA SER A 8 -11.88 13.36 3.46
C SER A 8 -11.29 14.60 4.11
N ILE A 9 -10.45 15.29 3.36
CA ILE A 9 -10.00 16.67 3.61
C ILE A 9 -10.46 17.63 2.50
N GLU A 10 -10.98 17.10 1.39
CA GLU A 10 -11.55 17.84 0.27
C GLU A 10 -13.00 17.33 0.02
N PRO A 11 -14.02 17.86 0.73
CA PRO A 11 -15.39 17.33 0.66
C PRO A 11 -15.99 17.26 -0.74
N GLU A 12 -15.61 18.17 -1.64
CA GLU A 12 -16.06 18.18 -3.04
C GLU A 12 -15.60 16.91 -3.76
N LYS A 13 -14.36 16.45 -3.53
CA LYS A 13 -13.84 15.19 -4.08
C LYS A 13 -14.59 13.97 -3.50
N ALA A 14 -14.87 13.99 -2.20
CA ALA A 14 -15.66 12.92 -1.59
C ALA A 14 -17.06 12.81 -2.23
N GLU A 15 -17.73 13.92 -2.55
CA GLU A 15 -19.00 13.91 -3.27
C GLU A 15 -18.86 13.39 -4.71
N GLU A 16 -17.76 13.71 -5.42
CA GLU A 16 -17.48 13.14 -6.74
C GLU A 16 -17.31 11.61 -6.68
N VAL A 17 -16.55 11.09 -5.70
CA VAL A 17 -16.40 9.64 -5.49
C VAL A 17 -17.71 8.98 -5.15
N LYS A 18 -18.55 9.60 -4.29
CA LYS A 18 -19.89 9.09 -3.97
C LYS A 18 -20.76 8.99 -5.22
N ALA A 19 -20.82 10.07 -6.02
CA ALA A 19 -21.59 10.08 -7.27
C ALA A 19 -21.11 9.01 -8.26
N ASN A 20 -19.79 8.77 -8.35
CA ASN A 20 -19.22 7.70 -9.16
C ASN A 20 -19.68 6.32 -8.67
N ILE A 21 -19.59 6.04 -7.37
CA ILE A 21 -19.99 4.76 -6.77
C ILE A 21 -21.50 4.53 -6.91
N ASP A 22 -22.33 5.56 -6.68
CA ASP A 22 -23.78 5.50 -6.88
C ASP A 22 -24.13 5.05 -8.30
N LYS A 23 -23.42 5.60 -9.29
CA LYS A 23 -23.61 5.28 -10.70
C LYS A 23 -23.12 3.89 -11.07
N THR A 24 -21.98 3.44 -10.49
CA THR A 24 -21.22 2.33 -11.05
C THR A 24 -21.30 1.04 -10.23
N SER A 25 -21.61 1.08 -8.94
CA SER A 25 -21.52 -0.10 -8.05
C SER A 25 -22.46 -1.22 -8.42
N GLY A 26 -23.69 -0.93 -8.80
CA GLY A 26 -24.72 -1.93 -9.13
C GLY A 26 -25.20 -2.77 -7.95
N ILE A 27 -24.92 -2.33 -6.71
CA ILE A 27 -25.30 -3.00 -5.45
C ILE A 27 -25.78 -1.98 -4.40
N PRO A 28 -26.64 -2.39 -3.44
CA PRO A 28 -27.00 -1.55 -2.29
C PRO A 28 -25.77 -1.20 -1.45
N HIS A 29 -25.62 0.08 -1.13
CA HIS A 29 -24.50 0.58 -0.32
C HIS A 29 -24.90 1.78 0.55
N GLU A 30 -24.05 2.16 1.47
CA GLU A 30 -24.10 3.39 2.26
C GLU A 30 -22.75 4.09 2.24
N PHE A 31 -22.75 5.40 2.52
CA PHE A 31 -21.52 6.18 2.65
C PHE A 31 -21.32 6.63 4.09
N ILE A 32 -20.08 6.52 4.54
CA ILE A 32 -19.59 7.01 5.83
C ILE A 32 -18.40 7.90 5.52
N VAL A 33 -18.63 9.20 5.46
CA VAL A 33 -17.58 10.20 5.21
C VAL A 33 -17.10 10.76 6.55
N ILE A 34 -15.83 10.56 6.82
CA ILE A 34 -15.14 11.16 7.97
C ILE A 34 -14.52 12.47 7.50
N ASP A 35 -15.17 13.59 7.81
CA ASP A 35 -14.56 14.93 7.60
C ASP A 35 -13.38 15.10 8.56
N ASN A 36 -12.19 15.09 8.00
CA ASN A 36 -10.95 15.08 8.74
C ASN A 36 -10.25 16.46 8.76
N ARG A 37 -10.87 17.51 8.22
CA ARG A 37 -10.30 18.86 8.14
C ARG A 37 -10.01 19.45 9.53
N GLU A 38 -10.97 19.31 10.45
CA GLU A 38 -10.83 19.80 11.81
C GLU A 38 -10.25 18.74 12.76
N LYS A 39 -10.64 17.46 12.55
CA LYS A 39 -10.22 16.36 13.43
C LYS A 39 -8.73 16.07 13.33
N GLN A 40 -8.15 16.21 12.13
CA GLN A 40 -6.74 15.90 11.86
C GLN A 40 -6.30 14.54 12.44
N TRP A 41 -7.21 13.56 12.40
CA TRP A 41 -6.93 12.22 12.87
C TRP A 41 -5.96 11.49 11.93
N PRO A 42 -5.10 10.61 12.45
CA PRO A 42 -4.45 9.60 11.62
C PRO A 42 -5.49 8.87 10.78
N ILE A 43 -5.13 8.49 9.55
CA ILE A 43 -6.05 7.79 8.65
C ILE A 43 -6.52 6.45 9.26
N THR A 44 -5.66 5.76 9.99
CA THR A 44 -5.97 4.55 10.77
C THR A 44 -7.15 4.78 11.72
N LYS A 45 -7.13 5.87 12.47
CA LYS A 45 -8.22 6.23 13.39
C LYS A 45 -9.49 6.60 12.62
N ALA A 46 -9.37 7.41 11.56
CA ALA A 46 -10.52 7.81 10.75
C ALA A 46 -11.22 6.58 10.14
N TYR A 47 -10.46 5.65 9.57
CA TYR A 47 -10.99 4.42 9.00
C TYR A 47 -11.59 3.48 10.07
N ASN A 48 -10.94 3.32 11.22
CA ASN A 48 -11.49 2.53 12.32
C ASN A 48 -12.81 3.10 12.85
N GLU A 49 -12.92 4.41 13.03
CA GLU A 49 -14.17 5.04 13.46
C GLU A 49 -15.26 4.91 12.40
N GLY A 50 -14.92 5.10 11.11
CA GLY A 50 -15.87 4.88 10.02
C GLY A 50 -16.39 3.43 9.98
N ALA A 51 -15.50 2.46 10.12
CA ALA A 51 -15.88 1.03 10.11
C ALA A 51 -16.77 0.63 11.29
N LYS A 52 -16.60 1.24 12.47
CA LYS A 52 -17.51 1.05 13.62
C LYS A 52 -18.94 1.51 13.31
N MET A 53 -19.10 2.54 12.49
CA MET A 53 -20.42 3.08 12.09
C MET A 53 -21.09 2.25 10.99
N ALA A 54 -20.31 1.42 10.28
CA ALA A 54 -20.78 0.64 9.15
C ALA A 54 -21.89 -0.36 9.54
N LYS A 55 -22.97 -0.39 8.76
CA LYS A 55 -24.13 -1.29 8.97
C LYS A 55 -24.03 -2.58 8.16
N TYR A 56 -23.24 -2.59 7.10
CA TYR A 56 -23.17 -3.70 6.16
C TYR A 56 -21.97 -4.62 6.41
N PRO A 57 -22.02 -5.89 5.97
CA PRO A 57 -20.99 -6.89 6.26
C PRO A 57 -19.72 -6.74 5.41
N TYR A 58 -19.78 -5.93 4.36
CA TYR A 58 -18.63 -5.64 3.51
C TYR A 58 -18.27 -4.16 3.62
N LEU A 59 -16.99 -3.87 3.71
CA LEU A 59 -16.43 -2.53 3.83
C LEU A 59 -15.57 -2.21 2.61
N LEU A 60 -15.63 -0.97 2.15
CA LEU A 60 -14.69 -0.37 1.22
C LEU A 60 -14.07 0.85 1.90
N PHE A 61 -12.76 0.80 2.13
CA PHE A 61 -11.97 1.98 2.46
C PHE A 61 -11.40 2.54 1.16
N ILE A 62 -11.67 3.79 0.86
CA ILE A 62 -11.32 4.38 -0.44
C ILE A 62 -10.85 5.83 -0.27
N HIS A 63 -9.83 6.22 -1.05
CA HIS A 63 -9.38 7.60 -1.14
C HIS A 63 -10.38 8.47 -1.94
N GLU A 64 -10.37 9.78 -1.68
CA GLU A 64 -11.27 10.74 -2.33
C GLU A 64 -10.85 11.14 -3.77
N ASP A 65 -9.94 10.40 -4.38
CA ASP A 65 -9.42 10.59 -5.73
C ASP A 65 -9.38 9.29 -6.57
N VAL A 66 -10.20 8.30 -6.16
CA VAL A 66 -10.32 6.98 -6.82
C VAL A 66 -11.70 6.80 -7.42
N PHE A 67 -11.77 6.44 -8.71
CA PHE A 67 -13.01 6.37 -9.50
C PHE A 67 -13.12 5.03 -10.25
N PHE A 68 -14.24 4.35 -10.11
CA PHE A 68 -14.54 3.14 -10.89
C PHE A 68 -14.88 3.52 -12.33
N GLN A 69 -14.30 2.79 -13.30
CA GLN A 69 -14.40 3.09 -14.72
C GLN A 69 -15.54 2.34 -15.44
N ARG A 70 -16.13 1.33 -14.80
CA ARG A 70 -17.17 0.47 -15.35
C ARG A 70 -18.31 0.28 -14.34
N GLU A 71 -19.48 -0.10 -14.85
CA GLU A 71 -20.64 -0.41 -14.00
C GLU A 71 -20.68 -1.88 -13.59
N GLY A 72 -21.31 -2.18 -12.43
CA GLY A 72 -21.57 -3.54 -11.96
C GLY A 72 -20.43 -4.20 -11.18
N TRP A 73 -19.34 -3.49 -10.91
CA TRP A 73 -18.17 -4.01 -10.19
C TRP A 73 -18.47 -4.57 -8.80
N GLY A 74 -19.52 -4.03 -8.15
CA GLY A 74 -19.84 -4.42 -6.77
C GLY A 74 -20.18 -5.89 -6.63
N ARG A 75 -20.88 -6.50 -7.61
CA ARG A 75 -21.20 -7.93 -7.58
C ARG A 75 -19.95 -8.80 -7.73
N ILE A 76 -19.02 -8.37 -8.57
CA ILE A 76 -17.76 -9.08 -8.82
C ILE A 76 -16.92 -9.11 -7.55
N ILE A 77 -16.70 -7.94 -6.93
CA ILE A 77 -15.90 -7.81 -5.72
C ILE A 77 -16.56 -8.55 -4.53
N LEU A 78 -17.87 -8.35 -4.32
CA LEU A 78 -18.56 -9.05 -3.22
C LEU A 78 -18.62 -10.56 -3.42
N GLY A 79 -18.64 -11.04 -4.67
CA GLY A 79 -18.55 -12.46 -4.99
C GLY A 79 -17.22 -13.05 -4.51
N LYS A 80 -16.10 -12.39 -4.77
CA LYS A 80 -14.77 -12.81 -4.30
C LYS A 80 -14.63 -12.68 -2.78
N LEU A 81 -15.11 -11.58 -2.17
CA LEU A 81 -15.09 -11.39 -0.72
C LEU A 81 -15.91 -12.42 0.06
N ALA A 82 -16.91 -13.04 -0.55
CA ALA A 82 -17.71 -14.07 0.07
C ALA A 82 -16.96 -15.41 0.27
N GLU A 83 -15.81 -15.59 -0.40
CA GLU A 83 -14.93 -16.74 -0.15
C GLU A 83 -14.38 -16.65 1.28
N LYS A 84 -14.39 -17.77 2.00
CA LYS A 84 -14.08 -17.80 3.45
C LYS A 84 -12.64 -17.36 3.77
N ASP A 85 -11.71 -17.67 2.89
CA ASP A 85 -10.30 -17.35 3.02
C ASP A 85 -9.90 -16.02 2.35
N CYS A 86 -10.85 -15.28 1.74
CA CYS A 86 -10.58 -13.97 1.22
C CYS A 86 -10.38 -12.96 2.36
N GLY A 87 -9.21 -12.30 2.36
CA GLY A 87 -8.86 -11.20 3.26
C GLY A 87 -9.28 -9.86 2.67
N VAL A 88 -8.33 -9.17 2.05
CA VAL A 88 -8.52 -7.85 1.44
C VAL A 88 -8.39 -7.95 -0.08
N ILE A 89 -9.20 -7.19 -0.81
CA ILE A 89 -9.06 -6.97 -2.25
C ILE A 89 -8.68 -5.52 -2.48
N GLY A 90 -7.62 -5.29 -3.29
CA GLY A 90 -7.18 -3.95 -3.72
C GLY A 90 -6.79 -3.96 -5.19
N TYR A 91 -6.03 -2.95 -5.64
CA TYR A 91 -5.66 -2.76 -7.06
C TYR A 91 -4.17 -2.66 -7.31
N ALA A 92 -3.39 -2.54 -6.24
CA ALA A 92 -1.93 -2.53 -6.28
C ALA A 92 -1.38 -3.25 -5.06
N GLY A 93 -0.27 -3.97 -5.21
CA GLY A 93 0.33 -4.74 -4.12
C GLY A 93 1.57 -5.51 -4.55
N THR A 94 2.02 -6.41 -3.70
CA THR A 94 3.19 -7.24 -3.97
C THR A 94 3.00 -8.69 -3.49
N ARG A 95 3.62 -9.63 -4.22
CA ARG A 95 3.69 -11.06 -3.84
C ARG A 95 4.71 -11.35 -2.74
N VAL A 96 5.68 -10.46 -2.59
CA VAL A 96 6.77 -10.61 -1.61
C VAL A 96 6.98 -9.28 -0.89
N MET A 97 6.96 -9.29 0.43
CA MET A 97 7.45 -8.20 1.26
C MET A 97 8.75 -8.62 1.93
N TRP A 98 9.86 -8.12 1.41
CA TRP A 98 11.17 -8.37 1.99
C TRP A 98 11.46 -7.39 3.13
N ASN A 99 12.41 -7.76 3.99
CA ASN A 99 12.85 -6.87 5.05
C ASN A 99 13.74 -5.73 4.50
N SER A 100 13.21 -4.95 3.55
CA SER A 100 13.86 -3.78 2.94
C SER A 100 12.93 -2.58 3.02
N TYR A 101 13.48 -1.39 3.25
CA TYR A 101 12.65 -0.20 3.40
C TYR A 101 11.91 0.13 2.12
N SER A 102 10.60 -0.09 2.14
CA SER A 102 9.68 0.27 1.05
C SER A 102 8.24 0.26 1.54
N GLY A 103 7.32 0.81 0.76
CA GLY A 103 5.89 0.55 0.84
C GLY A 103 5.53 -0.77 0.14
N TRP A 104 4.30 -0.86 -0.39
CA TRP A 104 3.84 -2.03 -1.13
C TRP A 104 4.68 -2.31 -2.40
N PHE A 105 5.22 -1.28 -3.03
CA PHE A 105 6.09 -1.43 -4.20
C PHE A 105 7.52 -1.77 -3.77
N GLN A 106 7.94 -2.99 -4.05
CA GLN A 106 9.30 -3.45 -3.79
C GLN A 106 10.12 -3.58 -5.07
N THR A 107 9.82 -4.52 -5.95
CA THR A 107 10.41 -4.65 -7.28
C THR A 107 9.34 -4.91 -8.31
N TYR A 108 9.69 -4.74 -9.58
CA TYR A 108 8.78 -4.96 -10.68
C TYR A 108 8.34 -6.44 -10.79
N GLU A 109 9.23 -7.36 -10.47
CA GLU A 109 9.02 -8.81 -10.54
C GLU A 109 8.01 -9.29 -9.48
N TRP A 110 7.93 -8.60 -8.34
CA TRP A 110 7.02 -8.97 -7.24
C TRP A 110 5.70 -8.20 -7.27
N GLN A 111 5.65 -7.16 -8.08
CA GLN A 111 4.52 -6.25 -8.14
C GLN A 111 3.28 -6.90 -8.76
N LEU A 112 2.13 -6.56 -8.21
CA LEU A 112 0.81 -6.77 -8.76
C LEU A 112 0.12 -5.43 -8.92
N LEU A 113 -0.36 -5.14 -10.12
CA LEU A 113 -0.96 -3.84 -10.40
C LEU A 113 -1.99 -3.96 -11.53
N MET A 114 -3.17 -3.35 -11.35
CA MET A 114 -4.18 -3.23 -12.39
C MET A 114 -5.08 -2.01 -12.11
N LEU A 115 -4.72 -0.84 -12.63
CA LEU A 115 -5.48 0.39 -12.50
C LEU A 115 -5.09 1.41 -13.58
N TYR A 116 -5.93 2.40 -13.79
CA TYR A 116 -5.53 3.63 -14.49
C TYR A 116 -4.87 4.58 -13.50
N GLN A 117 -3.65 5.02 -13.81
CA GLN A 117 -2.87 5.95 -12.99
C GLN A 117 -2.67 7.26 -13.73
N GLY A 118 -3.00 8.38 -13.08
CA GLY A 118 -2.75 9.72 -13.58
C GLY A 118 -2.62 10.74 -12.45
N GLY A 119 -2.10 11.92 -12.75
CA GLY A 119 -2.09 13.08 -11.86
C GLY A 119 -3.31 13.97 -12.05
N LYS A 120 -3.44 14.99 -11.21
CA LYS A 120 -4.52 15.98 -11.34
C LYS A 120 -4.42 16.71 -12.70
N GLY A 121 -5.45 16.53 -13.55
CA GLY A 121 -5.49 17.14 -14.88
C GLY A 121 -4.65 16.44 -15.95
N GLU A 122 -4.06 15.29 -15.64
CA GLU A 122 -3.35 14.44 -16.59
C GLU A 122 -4.28 13.37 -17.17
N THR A 123 -3.95 12.88 -18.37
CA THR A 123 -4.60 11.69 -18.93
C THR A 123 -4.11 10.46 -18.18
N SER A 124 -5.01 9.73 -17.55
CA SER A 124 -4.67 8.49 -16.85
C SER A 124 -4.28 7.39 -17.84
N ILE A 125 -3.21 6.64 -17.50
CA ILE A 125 -2.67 5.57 -18.32
C ILE A 125 -2.89 4.25 -17.59
N LEU A 126 -3.31 3.22 -18.32
CA LEU A 126 -3.43 1.87 -17.77
C LEU A 126 -2.06 1.37 -17.32
N SER A 127 -1.96 1.09 -16.04
CA SER A 127 -0.80 0.47 -15.40
C SER A 127 -1.17 -0.95 -15.00
N SER A 128 -0.45 -1.94 -15.52
CA SER A 128 -0.67 -3.36 -15.23
C SER A 128 0.64 -4.10 -15.06
N SER A 129 0.68 -4.99 -14.08
CA SER A 129 1.82 -5.88 -13.82
C SER A 129 1.37 -7.11 -13.04
N GLY A 130 1.86 -8.27 -13.40
CA GLY A 130 1.79 -9.50 -12.62
C GLY A 130 0.39 -10.11 -12.40
N VAL A 131 -0.69 -9.44 -12.79
CA VAL A 131 -2.06 -9.99 -12.72
C VAL A 131 -2.44 -10.58 -14.08
N GLU A 132 -2.88 -11.83 -14.08
CA GLU A 132 -3.29 -12.54 -15.29
C GLU A 132 -4.79 -12.41 -15.50
N LEU A 133 -5.24 -12.14 -16.73
CA LEU A 133 -6.66 -11.97 -17.03
C LEU A 133 -7.47 -13.28 -16.87
N GLU A 134 -6.82 -14.43 -17.02
CA GLU A 134 -7.43 -15.74 -16.79
C GLU A 134 -7.62 -16.05 -15.30
N HIS A 135 -6.77 -15.46 -14.45
CA HIS A 135 -6.82 -15.52 -13.01
C HIS A 135 -6.81 -14.10 -12.41
N PRO A 136 -7.94 -13.37 -12.57
CA PRO A 136 -7.95 -11.92 -12.38
C PRO A 136 -7.88 -11.46 -10.91
N PHE A 137 -7.64 -12.37 -9.97
CA PHE A 137 -7.37 -12.07 -8.57
C PHE A 137 -5.97 -12.59 -8.21
N GLY A 138 -4.95 -11.73 -8.37
CA GLY A 138 -3.57 -12.07 -8.04
C GLY A 138 -3.32 -12.04 -6.54
N GLU A 139 -2.87 -13.17 -5.95
CA GLU A 139 -2.58 -13.25 -4.51
C GLU A 139 -1.41 -12.34 -4.13
N ALA A 140 -1.56 -11.55 -3.06
CA ALA A 140 -0.61 -10.56 -2.58
C ALA A 140 -0.40 -10.69 -1.06
N VAL A 141 0.80 -10.37 -0.57
CA VAL A 141 1.06 -10.29 0.88
C VAL A 141 0.62 -8.94 1.44
N CYS A 142 0.77 -7.86 0.67
CA CYS A 142 0.26 -6.55 1.06
C CYS A 142 -0.28 -5.76 -0.14
N LEU A 143 -1.12 -4.77 0.16
CA LEU A 143 -1.84 -3.95 -0.79
C LEU A 143 -1.69 -2.47 -0.49
N ASP A 144 -1.77 -1.64 -1.54
CA ASP A 144 -1.92 -0.19 -1.46
C ASP A 144 -3.29 0.21 -0.91
N GLY A 145 -3.33 1.36 -0.26
CA GLY A 145 -4.51 1.88 0.43
C GLY A 145 -5.50 2.65 -0.43
N LEU A 146 -5.25 2.83 -1.74
CA LEU A 146 -6.13 3.64 -2.60
C LEU A 146 -7.60 3.18 -2.56
N ALA A 147 -7.82 1.85 -2.54
CA ALA A 147 -9.12 1.24 -2.34
C ALA A 147 -8.93 -0.20 -1.79
N GLN A 148 -9.44 -0.45 -0.60
CA GLN A 148 -9.34 -1.75 0.08
C GLN A 148 -10.73 -2.25 0.44
N PHE A 149 -11.13 -3.39 -0.15
CA PHE A 149 -12.36 -4.08 0.19
C PHE A 149 -12.08 -5.20 1.18
N VAL A 150 -12.87 -5.29 2.22
CA VAL A 150 -12.72 -6.31 3.26
C VAL A 150 -14.08 -6.67 3.88
N ARG A 151 -14.21 -7.89 4.39
CA ARG A 151 -15.35 -8.21 5.24
C ARG A 151 -15.22 -7.52 6.60
N LYS A 152 -16.36 -7.13 7.17
CA LYS A 152 -16.37 -6.45 8.47
C LYS A 152 -15.83 -7.33 9.60
N ASP A 153 -16.09 -8.65 9.58
CA ASP A 153 -15.54 -9.60 10.55
C ASP A 153 -14.01 -9.72 10.47
N VAL A 154 -13.42 -9.68 9.27
CA VAL A 154 -11.97 -9.65 9.09
C VAL A 154 -11.39 -8.33 9.60
N TRP A 155 -12.03 -7.19 9.29
CA TRP A 155 -11.61 -5.91 9.85
C TRP A 155 -11.72 -5.88 11.38
N GLU A 156 -12.75 -6.42 11.97
CA GLU A 156 -12.93 -6.51 13.44
C GLU A 156 -11.81 -7.32 14.10
N GLU A 157 -11.32 -8.37 13.44
CA GLU A 157 -10.22 -9.21 13.91
C GLU A 157 -8.86 -8.49 13.85
N TYR A 158 -8.60 -7.70 12.79
CA TYR A 158 -7.28 -7.11 12.53
C TYR A 158 -7.21 -5.61 12.75
N ARG A 159 -8.24 -4.83 12.45
CA ARG A 159 -8.33 -3.35 12.49
C ARG A 159 -7.07 -2.64 11.96
N TYR A 160 -7.15 -1.40 11.61
CA TYR A 160 -5.95 -0.59 11.37
C TYR A 160 -5.22 -0.30 12.69
N ASP A 161 -3.88 -0.33 12.69
CA ASP A 161 -3.08 -0.05 13.88
C ASP A 161 -2.99 1.47 14.13
N ASP A 162 -3.93 2.00 14.92
CA ASP A 162 -3.98 3.41 15.31
C ASP A 162 -3.13 3.73 16.55
N VAL A 163 -2.43 2.74 17.10
CA VAL A 163 -1.51 2.89 18.22
C VAL A 163 -0.09 3.19 17.73
N ASN A 164 0.41 2.41 16.78
CA ASN A 164 1.79 2.51 16.29
C ASN A 164 1.90 3.37 15.02
N LEU A 165 0.87 3.38 14.14
CA LEU A 165 0.84 4.12 12.89
C LEU A 165 -0.05 5.35 13.01
N LYS A 166 0.56 6.49 13.38
CA LYS A 166 -0.12 7.76 13.64
C LYS A 166 -0.03 8.76 12.49
N GLY A 167 0.47 8.33 11.33
CA GLY A 167 0.60 9.13 10.11
C GLY A 167 -0.46 8.80 9.06
N PHE A 168 -0.14 9.19 7.84
CA PHE A 168 -0.92 8.88 6.64
C PHE A 168 -0.35 7.70 5.86
N HIS A 169 0.87 7.22 6.19
CA HIS A 169 1.58 6.23 5.40
C HIS A 169 1.68 4.88 6.10
N CYS A 170 1.86 3.82 5.31
CA CYS A 170 2.09 2.44 5.75
C CYS A 170 0.91 1.77 6.49
N TYR A 171 -0.21 2.44 6.71
CA TYR A 171 -1.40 1.89 7.37
C TYR A 171 -2.01 0.72 6.59
N ASP A 172 -2.00 0.85 5.29
CA ASP A 172 -2.49 -0.07 4.28
C ASP A 172 -1.63 -1.32 4.18
N VAL A 173 -0.32 -1.11 4.09
CA VAL A 173 0.69 -2.17 4.05
C VAL A 173 0.66 -2.98 5.35
N ASP A 174 0.69 -2.32 6.51
CA ASP A 174 0.63 -2.99 7.81
C ASP A 174 -0.65 -3.80 7.99
N PHE A 175 -1.81 -3.22 7.69
CA PHE A 175 -3.10 -3.88 7.82
C PHE A 175 -3.16 -5.17 7.01
N THR A 176 -2.79 -5.11 5.74
CA THR A 176 -2.85 -6.25 4.83
C THR A 176 -1.76 -7.28 5.12
N LEU A 177 -0.56 -6.86 5.55
CA LEU A 177 0.49 -7.78 6.02
C LEU A 177 0.05 -8.56 7.27
N ARG A 178 -0.62 -7.91 8.25
CA ARG A 178 -1.10 -8.62 9.45
C ARG A 178 -2.16 -9.66 9.12
N ILE A 179 -3.04 -9.38 8.18
CA ILE A 179 -4.05 -10.34 7.68
C ILE A 179 -3.37 -11.52 7.01
N CYS A 180 -2.38 -11.26 6.13
CA CYS A 180 -1.61 -12.31 5.47
C CYS A 180 -0.80 -13.15 6.48
N ALA A 181 -0.07 -12.51 7.38
CA ALA A 181 0.76 -13.17 8.40
C ALA A 181 -0.04 -14.04 9.37
N GLY A 182 -1.33 -13.73 9.57
CA GLY A 182 -2.25 -14.56 10.35
C GLY A 182 -2.53 -15.94 9.76
N GLY A 183 -2.21 -16.16 8.47
CA GLY A 183 -2.29 -17.45 7.78
C GLY A 183 -3.73 -17.95 7.53
N LYS A 184 -4.74 -17.20 7.96
CA LYS A 184 -6.15 -17.56 7.81
C LYS A 184 -6.77 -17.00 6.53
N TYR A 185 -6.26 -15.86 6.07
CA TYR A 185 -6.81 -15.11 4.93
C TYR A 185 -5.74 -14.76 3.91
N LYS A 186 -6.17 -14.61 2.67
CA LYS A 186 -5.35 -14.23 1.52
C LYS A 186 -5.81 -12.89 0.97
N ASN A 187 -4.87 -12.01 0.67
CA ASN A 187 -5.16 -10.73 0.03
C ASN A 187 -5.01 -10.85 -1.49
N TYR A 188 -5.75 -10.04 -2.24
CA TYR A 188 -5.76 -10.11 -3.70
C TYR A 188 -5.69 -8.73 -4.35
N VAL A 189 -4.94 -8.63 -5.44
CA VAL A 189 -5.06 -7.54 -6.41
C VAL A 189 -6.09 -7.93 -7.46
N CYS A 190 -7.11 -7.09 -7.63
CA CYS A 190 -8.17 -7.28 -8.62
C CYS A 190 -7.70 -6.83 -10.00
N GLY A 191 -7.71 -7.74 -10.96
CA GLY A 191 -7.44 -7.47 -12.38
C GLY A 191 -8.67 -7.63 -13.28
N VAL A 192 -9.87 -7.68 -12.71
CA VAL A 192 -11.11 -7.78 -13.48
C VAL A 192 -11.37 -6.46 -14.21
N PRO A 193 -11.45 -6.45 -15.56
CA PRO A 193 -11.61 -5.20 -16.32
C PRO A 193 -12.89 -4.42 -15.98
N GLU A 194 -13.96 -5.09 -15.59
CA GLU A 194 -15.22 -4.47 -15.19
C GLU A 194 -15.14 -3.79 -13.82
N ALA A 195 -14.16 -4.17 -12.99
CA ALA A 195 -13.95 -3.60 -11.66
C ALA A 195 -12.76 -2.64 -11.60
N ILE A 196 -12.18 -2.25 -12.73
CA ILE A 196 -10.99 -1.39 -12.80
C ILE A 196 -11.27 0.02 -12.27
N VAL A 197 -10.28 0.57 -11.59
CA VAL A 197 -10.31 1.94 -11.04
C VAL A 197 -9.35 2.88 -11.74
N GLU A 198 -9.62 4.17 -11.64
CA GLU A 198 -8.69 5.25 -11.95
C GLU A 198 -8.30 5.95 -10.65
N HIS A 199 -6.99 6.13 -10.43
CA HIS A 199 -6.42 6.88 -9.32
C HIS A 199 -5.84 8.19 -9.85
N ARG A 200 -6.40 9.33 -9.41
CA ARG A 200 -6.10 10.66 -9.94
C ARG A 200 -5.06 11.42 -9.13
N SER A 201 -4.12 10.73 -8.54
CA SER A 201 -2.98 11.35 -7.87
C SER A 201 -1.71 10.53 -8.02
N HIS A 202 -0.58 11.19 -7.77
CA HIS A 202 0.71 10.51 -7.62
C HIS A 202 1.11 10.49 -6.16
N GLY A 203 1.65 9.36 -5.68
CA GLY A 203 2.16 9.23 -4.33
C GLY A 203 3.24 10.28 -4.03
N ASN A 204 3.17 10.90 -2.86
CA ASN A 204 4.15 11.89 -2.42
C ASN A 204 5.11 11.26 -1.40
N LEU A 205 6.37 11.02 -1.82
CA LEU A 205 7.44 10.52 -0.97
C LEU A 205 8.07 11.69 -0.20
N ASN A 206 7.39 12.13 0.86
CA ASN A 206 7.86 13.19 1.76
C ASN A 206 8.58 12.64 3.00
N GLN A 207 9.04 13.50 3.90
CA GLN A 207 9.71 13.08 5.15
C GLN A 207 8.85 12.12 5.97
N ALA A 208 7.55 12.38 6.08
CA ALA A 208 6.64 11.53 6.85
C ALA A 208 6.56 10.11 6.28
N TRP A 209 6.57 9.96 4.95
CA TRP A 209 6.61 8.65 4.30
C TRP A 209 7.88 7.87 4.64
N TYR A 210 9.06 8.54 4.63
CA TYR A 210 10.31 7.88 5.03
C TYR A 210 10.31 7.49 6.50
N ASP A 211 9.84 8.36 7.39
CA ASP A 211 9.80 8.11 8.83
C ASP A 211 8.82 6.97 9.17
N ASP A 212 7.63 6.95 8.58
CA ASP A 212 6.64 5.89 8.78
C ASP A 212 7.10 4.56 8.20
N THR A 213 7.77 4.56 7.03
CA THR A 213 8.34 3.34 6.42
C THR A 213 9.44 2.76 7.32
N ILE A 214 10.38 3.57 7.79
CA ILE A 214 11.45 3.12 8.69
C ILE A 214 10.84 2.57 9.98
N ARG A 215 9.87 3.28 10.58
CA ARG A 215 9.18 2.85 11.80
C ARG A 215 8.47 1.52 11.59
N MET A 216 7.69 1.36 10.54
CA MET A 216 6.99 0.12 10.24
C MET A 216 7.96 -1.07 10.19
N HIS A 217 9.06 -0.97 9.43
CA HIS A 217 10.03 -2.05 9.29
C HIS A 217 10.84 -2.31 10.55
N ASP A 218 11.22 -1.28 11.30
CA ASP A 218 12.12 -1.40 12.46
C ASP A 218 11.38 -1.71 13.76
N THR A 219 10.07 -1.48 13.82
CA THR A 219 9.27 -1.72 15.04
C THR A 219 8.15 -2.73 14.81
N CYS A 220 7.18 -2.43 13.93
CA CYS A 220 6.01 -3.28 13.75
C CYS A 220 6.38 -4.64 13.14
N TRP A 221 7.31 -4.66 12.17
CA TRP A 221 7.68 -5.86 11.40
C TRP A 221 9.10 -6.34 11.63
N LYS A 222 9.75 -5.87 12.69
CA LYS A 222 11.12 -6.28 13.02
C LYS A 222 11.20 -7.79 13.29
N GLY A 223 11.98 -8.49 12.46
CA GLY A 223 12.18 -9.94 12.57
C GLY A 223 11.00 -10.80 12.09
N LEU A 224 9.93 -10.19 11.56
CA LEU A 224 8.76 -10.89 11.04
C LEU A 224 8.78 -10.99 9.50
N LEU A 225 9.57 -10.17 8.83
CA LEU A 225 9.78 -10.24 7.38
C LEU A 225 11.03 -11.09 7.06
N PRO A 226 11.09 -11.77 5.90
CA PRO A 226 10.19 -11.61 4.75
C PRO A 226 8.89 -12.41 4.85
N LEU A 227 7.85 -11.93 4.14
CA LEU A 227 6.63 -12.67 3.82
C LEU A 227 6.51 -12.82 2.29
N LYS A 228 6.04 -13.96 1.83
CA LYS A 228 5.71 -14.20 0.42
C LYS A 228 4.40 -14.98 0.31
N VAL A 229 3.72 -14.87 -0.82
CA VAL A 229 2.58 -15.76 -1.11
C VAL A 229 3.08 -17.18 -1.36
N ASP A 230 2.34 -18.18 -0.89
CA ASP A 230 2.78 -19.58 -0.93
C ASP A 230 3.06 -20.09 -2.34
N SER A 231 2.26 -19.63 -3.31
CA SER A 231 2.38 -20.01 -4.71
C SER A 231 3.56 -19.36 -5.45
N TYR A 232 4.28 -18.41 -4.83
CA TYR A 232 5.38 -17.69 -5.47
C TYR A 232 6.73 -18.22 -5.01
N GLU A 233 7.46 -18.84 -5.94
CA GLU A 233 8.81 -19.36 -5.67
C GLU A 233 9.86 -18.30 -6.01
N ILE A 234 10.82 -18.11 -5.11
CA ILE A 234 11.98 -17.22 -5.30
C ILE A 234 13.20 -17.82 -4.63
N GLU A 235 14.30 -17.86 -5.36
CA GLU A 235 15.58 -18.29 -4.78
C GLU A 235 16.14 -17.22 -3.82
N LEU A 236 16.70 -17.67 -2.68
CA LEU A 236 17.26 -16.78 -1.67
C LEU A 236 18.30 -15.79 -2.23
N LYS A 237 19.16 -16.26 -3.15
CA LYS A 237 20.19 -15.41 -3.77
C LYS A 237 19.56 -14.28 -4.61
N GLU A 238 18.50 -14.58 -5.34
CA GLU A 238 17.76 -13.59 -6.11
C GLU A 238 17.02 -12.62 -5.20
N ALA A 239 16.33 -13.12 -4.20
CA ALA A 239 15.64 -12.29 -3.21
C ALA A 239 16.58 -11.31 -2.50
N LEU A 240 17.77 -11.76 -2.10
CA LEU A 240 18.78 -10.89 -1.48
C LEU A 240 19.30 -9.82 -2.45
N ARG A 241 19.47 -10.16 -3.73
CA ARG A 241 19.88 -9.21 -4.77
C ARG A 241 18.83 -8.12 -5.00
N GLU A 242 17.54 -8.51 -5.06
CA GLU A 242 16.45 -7.54 -5.21
C GLU A 242 16.29 -6.70 -3.95
N ALA A 243 16.36 -7.30 -2.76
CA ALA A 243 16.32 -6.60 -1.48
C ALA A 243 17.43 -5.53 -1.36
N GLU A 244 18.64 -5.84 -1.81
CA GLU A 244 19.76 -4.88 -1.86
C GLU A 244 19.45 -3.69 -2.77
N LYS A 245 18.89 -3.95 -3.96
CA LYS A 245 18.49 -2.87 -4.89
C LYS A 245 17.43 -1.95 -4.28
N ILE A 246 16.46 -2.52 -3.56
CA ILE A 246 15.39 -1.77 -2.89
C ILE A 246 15.98 -0.82 -1.85
N ASP A 247 16.81 -1.33 -0.92
CA ASP A 247 17.42 -0.51 0.13
C ASP A 247 18.37 0.54 -0.45
N HIS A 248 19.16 0.20 -1.47
CA HIS A 248 20.01 1.15 -2.20
C HIS A 248 19.18 2.27 -2.85
N TYR A 249 18.08 1.90 -3.53
CA TYR A 249 17.18 2.87 -4.15
C TYR A 249 16.51 3.78 -3.12
N PHE A 250 16.03 3.21 -2.00
CA PHE A 250 15.44 3.96 -0.90
C PHE A 250 16.41 5.01 -0.36
N LEU A 251 17.64 4.61 -0.03
CA LEU A 251 18.67 5.51 0.48
C LEU A 251 19.05 6.58 -0.55
N LYS A 252 19.18 6.20 -1.83
CA LYS A 252 19.44 7.13 -2.93
C LYS A 252 18.36 8.20 -3.09
N LYS A 253 17.08 7.82 -2.99
CA LYS A 253 15.96 8.78 -3.06
C LYS A 253 15.94 9.68 -1.83
N MET A 254 16.16 9.10 -0.66
CA MET A 254 16.21 9.81 0.61
C MET A 254 17.33 10.87 0.63
N THR A 255 18.53 10.53 0.14
CA THR A 255 19.65 11.47 0.05
C THR A 255 19.41 12.56 -1.00
N LYS A 256 18.86 12.22 -2.18
CA LYS A 256 18.52 13.21 -3.22
C LYS A 256 17.46 14.21 -2.75
N GLY A 257 16.47 13.76 -2.01
CA GLY A 257 15.39 14.60 -1.47
C GLY A 257 15.79 15.39 -0.22
N GLY A 258 16.98 15.16 0.33
CA GLY A 258 17.46 15.86 1.54
C GLY A 258 16.73 15.44 2.81
N PHE A 259 16.11 14.26 2.84
CA PHE A 259 15.33 13.77 3.97
C PHE A 259 16.22 13.33 5.15
N LYS A 260 15.70 13.44 6.37
CA LYS A 260 16.43 13.05 7.60
C LYS A 260 16.45 11.54 7.78
N GLY A 261 17.36 11.04 8.64
CA GLY A 261 17.44 9.60 8.97
C GLY A 261 18.41 8.79 8.09
N GLN A 262 19.08 9.41 7.11
CA GLN A 262 19.97 8.74 6.16
C GLN A 262 21.07 7.92 6.85
N GLY A 263 21.65 8.41 7.94
CA GLY A 263 22.72 7.71 8.66
C GLY A 263 22.25 6.38 9.27
N HIS A 264 21.01 6.32 9.77
CA HIS A 264 20.41 5.10 10.26
C HIS A 264 20.22 4.08 9.12
N VAL A 265 19.65 4.51 8.00
CA VAL A 265 19.43 3.66 6.82
C VAL A 265 20.74 3.17 6.23
N LEU A 266 21.75 4.06 6.09
CA LEU A 266 23.07 3.70 5.62
C LEU A 266 23.73 2.65 6.52
N ARG A 267 23.71 2.85 7.84
CA ARG A 267 24.27 1.88 8.80
C ARG A 267 23.64 0.50 8.62
N ARG A 268 22.30 0.44 8.53
CA ARG A 268 21.61 -0.82 8.26
C ARG A 268 22.04 -1.45 6.94
N PHE A 269 22.09 -0.68 5.87
CA PHE A 269 22.48 -1.14 4.53
C PHE A 269 23.88 -1.75 4.52
N LEU A 270 24.87 -1.10 5.16
CA LEU A 270 26.26 -1.55 5.19
C LEU A 270 26.44 -2.95 5.78
N PHE A 271 25.61 -3.36 6.74
CA PHE A 271 25.78 -4.61 7.49
C PHE A 271 24.71 -5.67 7.19
N LYS A 272 23.78 -5.39 6.30
CA LYS A 272 22.64 -6.28 6.05
C LYS A 272 22.90 -7.35 5.01
N TYR A 273 23.72 -7.07 4.01
CA TYR A 273 23.91 -7.91 2.84
C TYR A 273 25.30 -8.54 2.79
N PRO A 274 25.44 -9.72 2.12
CA PRO A 274 26.77 -10.31 1.89
C PRO A 274 27.68 -9.33 1.15
N MET A 275 28.95 -9.23 1.60
CA MET A 275 29.93 -8.34 1.02
C MET A 275 30.40 -8.86 -0.34
N THR A 276 29.69 -8.51 -1.40
CA THR A 276 30.06 -8.71 -2.81
C THR A 276 30.73 -7.47 -3.37
N GLY A 277 31.44 -7.58 -4.48
CA GLY A 277 32.03 -6.40 -5.15
C GLY A 277 30.96 -5.36 -5.54
N LYS A 278 29.75 -5.81 -5.92
CA LYS A 278 28.62 -4.93 -6.22
C LYS A 278 28.11 -4.22 -4.98
N HIS A 279 27.90 -4.96 -3.88
CA HIS A 279 27.46 -4.37 -2.61
C HIS A 279 28.48 -3.35 -2.09
N LEU A 280 29.79 -3.68 -2.15
CA LEU A 280 30.84 -2.74 -1.78
C LEU A 280 30.76 -1.44 -2.60
N GLY A 281 30.53 -1.55 -3.91
CA GLY A 281 30.33 -0.39 -4.79
C GLY A 281 29.16 0.48 -4.35
N HIS A 282 27.99 -0.11 -4.06
CA HIS A 282 26.82 0.60 -3.53
C HIS A 282 27.12 1.24 -2.17
N CYS A 283 27.81 0.54 -1.26
CA CYS A 283 28.20 1.07 0.04
C CYS A 283 29.07 2.33 -0.07
N ILE A 284 30.06 2.32 -0.97
CA ILE A 284 30.93 3.47 -1.22
C ILE A 284 30.11 4.64 -1.79
N GLU A 285 29.30 4.39 -2.80
CA GLU A 285 28.46 5.40 -3.45
C GLU A 285 27.49 6.06 -2.46
N ASP A 286 26.81 5.27 -1.65
CA ASP A 286 25.83 5.78 -0.69
C ASP A 286 26.48 6.49 0.49
N SER A 287 27.63 6.01 0.98
CA SER A 287 28.42 6.71 1.99
C SER A 287 28.86 8.09 1.51
N PHE A 288 29.35 8.17 0.27
CA PHE A 288 29.73 9.45 -0.33
C PHE A 288 28.54 10.41 -0.48
N ARG A 289 27.38 9.92 -0.94
CA ARG A 289 26.16 10.74 -1.04
C ARG A 289 25.73 11.29 0.32
N CYS A 290 25.73 10.46 1.35
CA CYS A 290 25.38 10.90 2.71
C CYS A 290 26.34 11.97 3.23
N LEU A 291 27.65 11.82 3.01
CA LEU A 291 28.66 12.83 3.38
C LEU A 291 28.43 14.16 2.65
N VAL A 292 28.27 14.13 1.32
CA VAL A 292 28.00 15.33 0.51
C VAL A 292 26.75 16.05 0.99
N HIS A 293 25.71 15.30 1.40
CA HIS A 293 24.49 15.91 1.92
C HIS A 293 24.71 16.62 3.26
N ILE A 294 25.52 16.05 4.16
CA ILE A 294 25.88 16.66 5.43
C ILE A 294 26.61 17.99 5.19
N PHE A 295 27.60 18.00 4.30
CA PHE A 295 28.38 19.23 3.99
C PHE A 295 27.54 20.33 3.35
N LYS A 296 26.55 19.98 2.49
CA LYS A 296 25.63 20.97 1.89
C LYS A 296 24.64 21.62 2.87
N LYS A 297 24.39 21.00 4.00
CA LYS A 297 23.52 21.58 5.06
C LYS A 297 24.24 22.54 6.00
N HIS A 298 25.57 22.52 6.03
CA HIS A 298 26.39 23.36 6.91
C HIS A 298 27.02 24.56 6.20
N ASN A 299 26.81 24.68 4.89
CA ASN A 299 27.09 25.85 4.05
C ASN A 299 25.79 26.46 3.52
#